data_3fab628118e87105182d3005c1f20c9c
#
_entry.id   3fab628118e87105182d3005c1f20c9c
#
_cell.length_a   1.000
_cell.length_b   1.000
_cell.length_c   1.000
_cell.angle_alpha   90.00
_cell.angle_beta   90.00
_cell.angle_gamma   90.00
#
_symmetry.space_group_name_H-M   'P 1'
#
loop_
_entity.id
_entity.type
_entity.pdbx_description
1 polymer ?
#
loop_
_entity_poly.entity_id
_entity_poly.type
_entity_poly.pdbx_seq_one_letter_code
_entity_poly.pdbx_strand_id
1 'polypeptide(L)'
;FRMDAEMLRDSALAAAGLLVEKIGGPPVKPYQPPGIWEEVAMPESNTKTYVPDKGEGLYRRSVYTFWKRASPPASLETFDATSREVVCSRRTRSNTPLQAFVTMNDPQWVEAARRLAERAVAAAPTSERRLDFLARETLARPLQAAEIKSLLGSAERVRAKYAFDAEAAASLVKVGESPADPALPAAELATWTVVASQFLNLDEFLNK
;
A
#
# COMPACT_ATOMS: atom_id res chain seq x y z
N PHE A 1 5.78 9.59 16.61
CA PHE A 1 4.31 9.79 16.55
C PHE A 1 3.72 9.12 15.32
N ARG A 2 2.45 8.69 15.37
CA ARG A 2 1.74 8.11 14.23
C ARG A 2 1.66 9.12 13.10
N MET A 3 2.01 8.71 11.89
CA MET A 3 1.89 9.57 10.71
C MET A 3 0.41 9.78 10.33
N ASP A 4 0.10 10.91 9.71
CA ASP A 4 -1.23 11.16 9.15
C ASP A 4 -1.51 10.23 7.96
N ALA A 5 -2.78 9.92 7.70
CA ALA A 5 -3.22 8.97 6.66
C ALA A 5 -2.60 9.24 5.28
N GLU A 6 -2.57 10.53 4.90
CA GLU A 6 -1.98 10.96 3.63
C GLU A 6 -0.47 10.69 3.56
N MET A 7 0.23 10.91 4.68
CA MET A 7 1.68 10.65 4.77
C MET A 7 1.97 9.16 4.69
N LEU A 8 1.16 8.32 5.33
CA LEU A 8 1.29 6.86 5.31
C LEU A 8 1.20 6.31 3.89
N ARG A 9 0.13 6.70 3.16
CA ARG A 9 -0.05 6.28 1.77
C ARG A 9 1.08 6.80 0.88
N ASP A 10 1.43 8.08 0.99
CA ASP A 10 2.49 8.67 0.18
C ASP A 10 3.84 8.02 0.47
N SER A 11 4.15 7.67 1.72
CA SER A 11 5.38 6.95 2.10
C SER A 11 5.43 5.54 1.49
N ALA A 12 4.31 4.81 1.49
CA ALA A 12 4.24 3.50 0.85
C ALA A 12 4.46 3.58 -0.67
N LEU A 13 3.84 4.57 -1.33
CA LEU A 13 4.02 4.81 -2.76
C LEU A 13 5.46 5.24 -3.08
N ALA A 14 6.08 6.08 -2.23
CA ALA A 14 7.46 6.51 -2.40
C ALA A 14 8.44 5.33 -2.26
N ALA A 15 8.32 4.51 -1.22
CA ALA A 15 9.12 3.31 -1.04
C ALA A 15 8.96 2.33 -2.21
N ALA A 16 7.76 2.25 -2.78
CA ALA A 16 7.47 1.42 -3.96
C ALA A 16 8.00 2.00 -5.29
N GLY A 17 8.41 3.26 -5.32
CA GLY A 17 8.77 3.98 -6.56
C GLY A 17 7.57 4.28 -7.46
N LEU A 18 6.38 4.33 -6.89
CA LEU A 18 5.12 4.64 -7.59
C LEU A 18 4.70 6.10 -7.43
N LEU A 19 5.19 6.80 -6.40
CA LEU A 19 4.72 8.15 -6.09
C LEU A 19 4.94 9.13 -7.24
N VAL A 20 3.87 9.79 -7.66
CA VAL A 20 3.89 10.87 -8.64
C VAL A 20 3.88 12.21 -7.92
N GLU A 21 5.00 12.95 -7.97
CA GLU A 21 5.20 14.22 -7.26
C GLU A 21 4.67 15.46 -8.00
N LYS A 22 3.94 15.27 -9.08
CA LYS A 22 3.37 16.37 -9.89
C LYS A 22 2.52 17.31 -9.03
N ILE A 23 2.86 18.60 -9.04
CA ILE A 23 2.17 19.65 -8.28
C ILE A 23 1.06 20.26 -9.15
N GLY A 24 -0.09 20.56 -8.52
CA GLY A 24 -1.24 21.18 -9.18
C GLY A 24 -2.08 20.20 -10.02
N GLY A 25 -3.10 20.71 -10.70
CA GLY A 25 -4.03 19.93 -11.51
C GLY A 25 -5.28 19.48 -10.76
N PRO A 26 -6.18 18.73 -11.45
CA PRO A 26 -7.44 18.29 -10.87
C PRO A 26 -7.23 17.24 -9.76
N PRO A 27 -8.25 17.04 -8.89
CA PRO A 27 -8.23 15.95 -7.93
C PRO A 27 -8.24 14.60 -8.63
N VAL A 28 -7.70 13.58 -7.94
CA VAL A 28 -7.58 12.21 -8.44
C VAL A 28 -8.40 11.22 -7.61
N LYS A 29 -8.73 10.09 -8.21
CA LYS A 29 -9.53 9.03 -7.60
C LYS A 29 -8.71 7.74 -7.51
N PRO A 30 -7.95 7.52 -6.41
CA PRO A 30 -7.23 6.25 -6.18
C PRO A 30 -8.22 5.09 -5.97
N TYR A 31 -7.71 3.89 -5.69
CA TYR A 31 -8.56 2.73 -5.42
C TYR A 31 -9.51 2.99 -4.25
N GLN A 32 -10.73 2.47 -4.40
CA GLN A 32 -11.74 2.43 -3.36
C GLN A 32 -12.54 1.12 -3.46
N PRO A 33 -13.09 0.62 -2.36
CA PRO A 33 -14.04 -0.49 -2.42
C PRO A 33 -15.22 -0.17 -3.34
N PRO A 34 -15.69 -1.12 -4.15
CA PRO A 34 -16.85 -0.90 -5.01
C PRO A 34 -18.13 -0.70 -4.17
N GLY A 35 -19.08 0.07 -4.69
CA GLY A 35 -20.39 0.25 -4.09
C GLY A 35 -20.50 1.32 -3.00
N ILE A 36 -19.42 1.78 -2.39
CA ILE A 36 -19.48 2.71 -1.25
C ILE A 36 -20.07 4.10 -1.58
N TRP A 37 -19.98 4.53 -2.83
CA TRP A 37 -20.60 5.80 -3.24
C TRP A 37 -22.07 5.63 -3.60
N GLU A 38 -22.43 4.49 -4.17
CA GLU A 38 -23.78 4.14 -4.54
C GLU A 38 -24.72 4.08 -3.33
N GLU A 39 -24.22 3.59 -2.18
CA GLU A 39 -24.99 3.47 -0.93
C GLU A 39 -25.45 4.83 -0.38
N VAL A 40 -24.69 5.89 -0.61
CA VAL A 40 -24.96 7.23 -0.07
C VAL A 40 -25.42 8.23 -1.15
N ALA A 41 -25.53 7.81 -2.39
CA ALA A 41 -25.84 8.69 -3.50
C ALA A 41 -27.36 8.81 -3.74
N MET A 42 -27.81 10.02 -4.00
CA MET A 42 -29.16 10.22 -4.57
C MET A 42 -29.19 9.68 -6.00
N PRO A 43 -30.36 9.21 -6.50
CA PRO A 43 -30.49 8.61 -7.82
C PRO A 43 -29.95 9.46 -8.97
N GLU A 44 -30.14 10.78 -8.92
CA GLU A 44 -29.72 11.75 -9.95
C GLU A 44 -28.30 12.33 -9.71
N SER A 45 -27.57 11.82 -8.72
CA SER A 45 -26.26 12.35 -8.39
C SER A 45 -25.24 12.06 -9.50
N ASN A 46 -24.53 13.08 -9.97
CA ASN A 46 -23.42 12.95 -10.91
C ASN A 46 -22.15 12.30 -10.28
N THR A 47 -22.17 12.11 -8.96
CA THR A 47 -21.11 11.39 -8.21
C THR A 47 -21.66 10.09 -7.61
N LYS A 48 -22.63 9.45 -8.26
CA LYS A 48 -23.22 8.20 -7.80
C LYS A 48 -22.21 7.06 -7.86
N THR A 49 -21.54 6.90 -8.99
CA THR A 49 -20.61 5.78 -9.20
C THR A 49 -19.17 6.23 -9.05
N TYR A 50 -18.39 5.49 -8.26
CA TYR A 50 -16.97 5.68 -8.15
C TYR A 50 -16.23 4.96 -9.28
N VAL A 51 -15.49 5.71 -10.08
CA VAL A 51 -14.61 5.15 -11.09
C VAL A 51 -13.19 5.57 -10.73
N PRO A 52 -12.30 4.63 -10.36
CA PRO A 52 -10.89 4.95 -10.11
C PRO A 52 -10.22 5.53 -11.35
N ASP A 53 -9.29 6.44 -11.14
CA ASP A 53 -8.42 6.92 -12.21
C ASP A 53 -7.49 5.81 -12.69
N LYS A 54 -6.77 6.07 -13.79
CA LYS A 54 -5.75 5.19 -14.34
C LYS A 54 -4.39 5.88 -14.41
N GLY A 55 -3.34 5.09 -14.54
CA GLY A 55 -1.97 5.59 -14.69
C GLY A 55 -1.56 6.50 -13.53
N GLU A 56 -0.98 7.66 -13.84
CA GLU A 56 -0.48 8.62 -12.84
C GLU A 56 -1.52 9.02 -11.79
N GLY A 57 -2.82 9.06 -12.16
CA GLY A 57 -3.89 9.46 -11.26
C GLY A 57 -4.01 8.57 -10.01
N LEU A 58 -3.67 7.28 -10.13
CA LEU A 58 -3.68 6.34 -9.00
C LEU A 58 -2.55 6.61 -7.98
N TYR A 59 -1.46 7.22 -8.41
CA TYR A 59 -0.22 7.29 -7.63
C TYR A 59 0.16 8.71 -7.23
N ARG A 60 -0.67 9.71 -7.52
CA ARG A 60 -0.44 11.08 -7.06
C ARG A 60 -0.51 11.18 -5.55
N ARG A 61 0.16 12.21 -5.00
CA ARG A 61 0.15 12.51 -3.57
C ARG A 61 -1.29 12.58 -3.03
N SER A 62 -1.49 12.04 -1.85
CA SER A 62 -2.81 11.89 -1.21
C SER A 62 -3.55 13.20 -0.98
N VAL A 63 -2.83 14.33 -0.94
CA VAL A 63 -3.44 15.68 -0.86
C VAL A 63 -4.34 15.99 -2.05
N TYR A 64 -4.12 15.35 -3.19
CA TYR A 64 -4.94 15.50 -4.41
C TYR A 64 -6.12 14.54 -4.49
N THR A 65 -6.29 13.65 -3.52
CA THR A 65 -7.41 12.70 -3.53
C THR A 65 -8.75 13.42 -3.51
N PHE A 66 -9.64 13.05 -4.46
CA PHE A 66 -11.00 13.56 -4.50
C PHE A 66 -11.76 13.16 -3.22
N TRP A 67 -12.41 14.14 -2.59
CA TRP A 67 -13.08 13.95 -1.32
C TRP A 67 -14.59 14.13 -1.45
N LYS A 68 -15.35 13.04 -1.32
CA LYS A 68 -16.80 13.08 -1.17
C LYS A 68 -17.11 13.04 0.32
N ARG A 69 -17.67 14.13 0.88
CA ARG A 69 -17.91 14.25 2.34
C ARG A 69 -18.79 13.14 2.90
N ALA A 70 -19.85 12.75 2.16
CA ALA A 70 -20.77 11.69 2.56
C ALA A 70 -20.16 10.27 2.47
N SER A 71 -19.00 10.12 1.80
CA SER A 71 -18.27 8.86 1.67
C SER A 71 -16.80 9.16 1.45
N PRO A 72 -16.05 9.48 2.52
CA PRO A 72 -14.62 9.74 2.45
C PRO A 72 -13.84 8.54 1.91
N PRO A 73 -12.59 8.73 1.44
CA PRO A 73 -11.75 7.61 1.03
C PRO A 73 -11.53 6.62 2.19
N ALA A 74 -12.06 5.39 2.05
CA ALA A 74 -12.18 4.41 3.13
C ALA A 74 -10.84 4.06 3.79
N SER A 75 -9.77 3.89 2.99
CA SER A 75 -8.44 3.60 3.54
C SER A 75 -7.88 4.80 4.34
N LEU A 76 -8.09 6.03 3.87
CA LEU A 76 -7.63 7.22 4.59
C LEU A 76 -8.44 7.44 5.88
N GLU A 77 -9.76 7.21 5.84
CA GLU A 77 -10.63 7.32 7.02
C GLU A 77 -10.22 6.31 8.10
N THR A 78 -9.87 5.07 7.72
CA THR A 78 -9.36 4.05 8.64
C THR A 78 -8.09 4.50 9.37
N PHE A 79 -7.30 5.39 8.75
CA PHE A 79 -6.13 6.03 9.36
C PHE A 79 -6.41 7.44 9.90
N ASP A 80 -7.63 7.69 10.38
CA ASP A 80 -8.04 8.91 11.06
C ASP A 80 -7.95 10.19 10.20
N ALA A 81 -8.07 10.09 8.88
CA ALA A 81 -8.22 11.27 8.04
C ALA A 81 -9.52 12.01 8.39
N THR A 82 -9.50 13.34 8.26
CA THR A 82 -10.67 14.16 8.58
C THR A 82 -11.82 13.92 7.58
N SER A 83 -13.06 13.84 8.07
CA SER A 83 -14.25 13.69 7.22
C SER A 83 -14.50 14.91 6.32
N ARG A 84 -13.99 16.08 6.69
CA ARG A 84 -14.26 17.39 6.06
C ARG A 84 -15.71 17.85 6.15
N GLU A 85 -16.52 17.23 7.00
CA GLU A 85 -17.88 17.68 7.31
C GLU A 85 -17.88 18.74 8.40
N VAL A 86 -16.98 18.60 9.37
CA VAL A 86 -16.84 19.52 10.51
C VAL A 86 -15.41 20.04 10.59
N VAL A 87 -15.26 21.18 11.27
CA VAL A 87 -13.94 21.74 11.54
C VAL A 87 -13.17 20.82 12.47
N CYS A 88 -11.95 20.50 12.10
CA CYS A 88 -11.05 19.65 12.89
C CYS A 88 -9.81 20.47 13.30
N SER A 89 -9.71 20.82 14.57
CA SER A 89 -8.54 21.52 15.11
C SER A 89 -7.37 20.57 15.42
N ARG A 90 -7.66 19.29 15.66
CA ARG A 90 -6.66 18.25 15.92
C ARG A 90 -7.19 16.91 15.44
N ARG A 91 -6.39 16.20 14.63
CA ARG A 91 -6.73 14.83 14.19
C ARG A 91 -6.56 13.84 15.34
N THR A 92 -7.47 12.90 15.43
CA THR A 92 -7.30 11.69 16.26
C THR A 92 -6.14 10.88 15.67
N ARG A 93 -5.47 10.11 16.50
CA ARG A 93 -4.44 9.15 16.08
C ARG A 93 -4.71 7.85 16.82
N SER A 94 -5.30 6.91 16.13
CA SER A 94 -5.61 5.59 16.65
C SER A 94 -4.59 4.55 16.19
N ASN A 95 -4.62 3.39 16.82
CA ASN A 95 -3.92 2.19 16.38
C ASN A 95 -4.90 1.03 16.53
N THR A 96 -5.52 0.64 15.42
CA THR A 96 -6.58 -0.37 15.40
C THR A 96 -6.21 -1.55 14.52
N PRO A 97 -6.75 -2.75 14.79
CA PRO A 97 -6.56 -3.90 13.91
C PRO A 97 -7.03 -3.65 12.46
N LEU A 98 -8.03 -2.78 12.26
CA LEU A 98 -8.51 -2.41 10.91
C LEU A 98 -7.42 -1.75 10.07
N GLN A 99 -6.56 -0.94 10.69
CA GLN A 99 -5.43 -0.33 9.99
C GLN A 99 -4.45 -1.39 9.46
N ALA A 100 -4.17 -2.43 10.24
CA ALA A 100 -3.36 -3.56 9.79
C ALA A 100 -4.04 -4.33 8.64
N PHE A 101 -5.37 -4.50 8.68
CA PHE A 101 -6.09 -5.10 7.56
C PHE A 101 -6.01 -4.26 6.29
N VAL A 102 -6.07 -2.93 6.38
CA VAL A 102 -5.88 -2.03 5.23
C VAL A 102 -4.48 -2.20 4.64
N THR A 103 -3.42 -2.10 5.44
CA THR A 103 -2.04 -2.24 4.94
C THR A 103 -1.73 -3.60 4.31
N MET A 104 -2.47 -4.65 4.68
CA MET A 104 -2.28 -6.00 4.15
C MET A 104 -3.19 -6.35 2.97
N ASN A 105 -4.34 -5.68 2.79
CA ASN A 105 -5.37 -6.14 1.85
C ASN A 105 -5.85 -5.06 0.86
N ASP A 106 -5.68 -3.76 1.16
CA ASP A 106 -6.08 -2.72 0.23
C ASP A 106 -5.23 -2.80 -1.05
N PRO A 107 -5.84 -2.77 -2.26
CA PRO A 107 -5.12 -2.92 -3.53
C PRO A 107 -3.94 -1.95 -3.69
N GLN A 108 -4.04 -0.72 -3.19
CA GLN A 108 -2.95 0.25 -3.26
C GLN A 108 -1.72 -0.20 -2.44
N TRP A 109 -1.96 -0.78 -1.25
CA TRP A 109 -0.89 -1.27 -0.38
C TRP A 109 -0.27 -2.56 -0.89
N VAL A 110 -1.09 -3.47 -1.40
CA VAL A 110 -0.62 -4.72 -2.02
C VAL A 110 0.22 -4.42 -3.26
N GLU A 111 -0.23 -3.51 -4.11
CA GLU A 111 0.50 -3.06 -5.28
C GLU A 111 1.82 -2.36 -4.89
N ALA A 112 1.80 -1.48 -3.90
CA ALA A 112 3.01 -0.85 -3.38
C ALA A 112 4.01 -1.89 -2.85
N ALA A 113 3.55 -2.89 -2.09
CA ALA A 113 4.38 -3.99 -1.60
C ALA A 113 5.00 -4.79 -2.75
N ARG A 114 4.23 -5.07 -3.82
CA ARG A 114 4.73 -5.77 -5.01
C ARG A 114 5.81 -4.97 -5.73
N ARG A 115 5.58 -3.69 -5.97
CA ARG A 115 6.57 -2.82 -6.62
C ARG A 115 7.84 -2.67 -5.78
N LEU A 116 7.70 -2.56 -4.47
CA LEU A 116 8.84 -2.55 -3.54
C LEU A 116 9.61 -3.87 -3.59
N ALA A 117 8.90 -5.01 -3.69
CA ALA A 117 9.51 -6.33 -3.85
C ALA A 117 10.29 -6.45 -5.18
N GLU A 118 9.74 -5.98 -6.29
CA GLU A 118 10.44 -5.94 -7.58
C GLU A 118 11.74 -5.13 -7.49
N ARG A 119 11.70 -3.96 -6.85
CA ARG A 119 12.89 -3.13 -6.58
C ARG A 119 13.93 -3.88 -5.76
N ALA A 120 13.50 -4.59 -4.70
CA ALA A 120 14.41 -5.36 -3.85
C ALA A 120 15.05 -6.53 -4.60
N VAL A 121 14.29 -7.24 -5.43
CA VAL A 121 14.81 -8.35 -6.26
C VAL A 121 15.81 -7.83 -7.29
N ALA A 122 15.51 -6.71 -7.95
CA ALA A 122 16.42 -6.09 -8.92
C ALA A 122 17.70 -5.53 -8.27
N ALA A 123 17.60 -4.99 -7.04
CA ALA A 123 18.74 -4.39 -6.34
C ALA A 123 19.69 -5.42 -5.76
N ALA A 124 19.24 -6.66 -5.47
CA ALA A 124 20.06 -7.60 -4.71
C ALA A 124 19.82 -9.08 -5.07
N PRO A 125 20.90 -9.87 -5.24
CA PRO A 125 20.79 -11.29 -5.62
C PRO A 125 20.46 -12.22 -4.44
N THR A 126 20.79 -11.83 -3.18
CA THR A 126 20.57 -12.69 -2.01
C THR A 126 19.44 -12.21 -1.14
N SER A 127 18.78 -13.14 -0.43
CA SER A 127 17.65 -12.83 0.45
C SER A 127 18.02 -11.83 1.56
N GLU A 128 19.21 -11.95 2.15
CA GLU A 128 19.68 -11.04 3.20
C GLU A 128 19.85 -9.60 2.67
N ARG A 129 20.40 -9.46 1.47
CA ARG A 129 20.60 -8.13 0.86
C ARG A 129 19.27 -7.53 0.41
N ARG A 130 18.31 -8.35 -0.02
CA ARG A 130 16.92 -7.88 -0.31
C ARG A 130 16.25 -7.37 0.96
N LEU A 131 16.41 -8.07 2.09
CA LEU A 131 15.92 -7.60 3.40
C LEU A 131 16.58 -6.29 3.83
N ASP A 132 17.90 -6.14 3.65
CA ASP A 132 18.60 -4.89 3.94
C ASP A 132 18.09 -3.74 3.05
N PHE A 133 17.85 -4.00 1.76
CA PHE A 133 17.22 -3.03 0.85
C PHE A 133 15.84 -2.60 1.35
N LEU A 134 14.96 -3.57 1.66
CA LEU A 134 13.62 -3.28 2.17
C LEU A 134 13.67 -2.44 3.46
N ALA A 135 14.54 -2.78 4.40
CA ALA A 135 14.70 -2.05 5.65
C ALA A 135 15.18 -0.60 5.43
N ARG A 136 16.14 -0.38 4.54
CA ARG A 136 16.63 0.96 4.21
C ARG A 136 15.56 1.83 3.56
N GLU A 137 14.79 1.28 2.62
CA GLU A 137 13.72 2.00 1.93
C GLU A 137 12.53 2.33 2.85
N THR A 138 12.25 1.48 3.85
CA THR A 138 11.06 1.64 4.70
C THR A 138 11.36 2.17 6.10
N LEU A 139 12.46 1.70 6.73
CA LEU A 139 12.80 1.99 8.12
C LEU A 139 13.99 2.96 8.24
N ALA A 140 14.70 3.25 7.14
CA ALA A 140 15.90 4.08 7.10
C ALA A 140 17.05 3.58 8.02
N ARG A 141 17.08 2.28 8.33
CA ARG A 141 18.12 1.65 9.12
C ARG A 141 18.43 0.23 8.64
N PRO A 142 19.60 -0.33 8.95
CA PRO A 142 19.86 -1.76 8.76
C PRO A 142 19.07 -2.61 9.77
N LEU A 143 18.84 -3.89 9.41
CA LEU A 143 18.25 -4.87 10.30
C LEU A 143 19.28 -5.45 11.28
N GLN A 144 18.80 -5.81 12.46
CA GLN A 144 19.58 -6.61 13.43
C GLN A 144 19.60 -8.10 13.03
N ALA A 145 20.58 -8.86 13.49
CA ALA A 145 20.70 -10.28 13.16
C ALA A 145 19.46 -11.13 13.52
N ALA A 146 18.79 -10.81 14.63
CA ALA A 146 17.57 -11.48 15.05
C ALA A 146 16.37 -11.17 14.10
N GLU A 147 16.27 -9.92 13.62
CA GLU A 147 15.25 -9.51 12.67
C GLU A 147 15.47 -10.22 11.32
N ILE A 148 16.70 -10.24 10.82
CA ILE A 148 17.06 -10.97 9.58
C ILE A 148 16.65 -12.42 9.69
N LYS A 149 17.03 -13.11 10.77
CA LYS A 149 16.68 -14.52 10.98
C LYS A 149 15.17 -14.76 10.97
N SER A 150 14.41 -13.90 11.64
CA SER A 150 12.94 -13.99 11.69
C SER A 150 12.31 -13.79 10.31
N LEU A 151 12.76 -12.78 9.58
CA LEU A 151 12.23 -12.43 8.25
C LEU A 151 12.61 -13.47 7.19
N LEU A 152 13.83 -14.04 7.25
CA LEU A 152 14.21 -15.16 6.40
C LEU A 152 13.32 -16.38 6.65
N GLY A 153 13.06 -16.72 7.92
CA GLY A 153 12.12 -17.78 8.26
C GLY A 153 10.70 -17.51 7.76
N SER A 154 10.26 -16.26 7.75
CA SER A 154 8.98 -15.87 7.16
C SER A 154 9.00 -16.06 5.63
N ALA A 155 10.04 -15.57 4.96
CA ALA A 155 10.19 -15.72 3.51
C ALA A 155 10.18 -17.19 3.07
N GLU A 156 10.86 -18.08 3.80
CA GLU A 156 10.87 -19.50 3.50
C GLU A 156 9.46 -20.12 3.62
N ARG A 157 8.71 -19.81 4.67
CA ARG A 157 7.33 -20.31 4.83
C ARG A 157 6.42 -19.83 3.69
N VAL A 158 6.54 -18.56 3.30
CA VAL A 158 5.75 -17.98 2.21
C VAL A 158 6.15 -18.60 0.87
N ARG A 159 7.45 -18.79 0.64
CA ARG A 159 7.97 -19.47 -0.57
C ARG A 159 7.43 -20.88 -0.69
N ALA A 160 7.46 -21.66 0.39
CA ALA A 160 6.90 -23.01 0.40
C ALA A 160 5.39 -23.03 0.08
N LYS A 161 4.63 -22.06 0.59
CA LYS A 161 3.21 -21.90 0.26
C LYS A 161 2.99 -21.68 -1.23
N TYR A 162 3.70 -20.69 -1.83
CA TYR A 162 3.51 -20.36 -3.24
C TYR A 162 4.17 -21.35 -4.21
N ALA A 163 5.12 -22.15 -3.76
CA ALA A 163 5.59 -23.31 -4.54
C ALA A 163 4.49 -24.39 -4.68
N PHE A 164 3.63 -24.52 -3.68
CA PHE A 164 2.49 -25.42 -3.71
C PHE A 164 1.26 -24.82 -4.40
N ASP A 165 1.02 -23.52 -4.25
CA ASP A 165 -0.15 -22.80 -4.78
C ASP A 165 0.27 -21.69 -5.76
N ALA A 166 0.56 -22.10 -7.00
CA ALA A 166 0.96 -21.21 -8.06
C ALA A 166 -0.17 -20.26 -8.52
N GLU A 167 -1.45 -20.66 -8.37
CA GLU A 167 -2.59 -19.85 -8.72
C GLU A 167 -2.75 -18.67 -7.76
N ALA A 168 -2.61 -18.90 -6.45
CA ALA A 168 -2.60 -17.84 -5.47
C ALA A 168 -1.44 -16.87 -5.68
N ALA A 169 -0.24 -17.37 -6.04
CA ALA A 169 0.88 -16.50 -6.39
C ALA A 169 0.57 -15.62 -7.59
N ALA A 170 0.04 -16.21 -8.67
CA ALA A 170 -0.33 -15.48 -9.88
C ALA A 170 -1.44 -14.45 -9.64
N SER A 171 -2.37 -14.75 -8.75
CA SER A 171 -3.45 -13.82 -8.34
C SER A 171 -2.91 -12.63 -7.55
N LEU A 172 -2.01 -12.87 -6.59
CA LEU A 172 -1.42 -11.81 -5.78
C LEU A 172 -0.64 -10.81 -6.62
N VAL A 173 0.20 -11.29 -7.55
CA VAL A 173 1.05 -10.40 -8.36
C VAL A 173 0.28 -9.61 -9.42
N LYS A 174 -0.99 -9.94 -9.65
CA LYS A 174 -1.88 -9.18 -10.55
C LYS A 174 -2.63 -8.03 -9.88
N VAL A 175 -2.54 -7.91 -8.56
CA VAL A 175 -3.24 -6.84 -7.84
C VAL A 175 -2.65 -5.48 -8.23
N GLY A 176 -3.54 -4.52 -8.50
CA GLY A 176 -3.18 -3.16 -8.92
C GLY A 176 -3.10 -3.00 -10.45
N GLU A 177 -2.93 -1.75 -10.90
CA GLU A 177 -2.89 -1.41 -12.33
C GLU A 177 -1.48 -1.52 -12.92
N SER A 178 -0.44 -1.24 -12.13
CA SER A 178 0.93 -1.35 -12.64
C SER A 178 1.24 -2.81 -12.98
N PRO A 179 1.77 -3.11 -14.18
CA PRO A 179 2.07 -4.49 -14.55
C PRO A 179 3.19 -5.06 -13.68
N ALA A 180 3.07 -6.35 -13.32
CA ALA A 180 4.17 -7.09 -12.72
C ALA A 180 5.32 -7.28 -13.72
N ASP A 181 6.56 -7.33 -13.23
CA ASP A 181 7.71 -7.63 -14.08
C ASP A 181 7.61 -9.06 -14.63
N PRO A 182 7.44 -9.23 -15.96
CA PRO A 182 7.30 -10.54 -16.57
C PRO A 182 8.57 -11.41 -16.49
N ALA A 183 9.72 -10.83 -16.19
CA ALA A 183 10.97 -11.56 -16.02
C ALA A 183 11.05 -12.29 -14.68
N LEU A 184 10.20 -11.94 -13.71
CA LEU A 184 10.20 -12.54 -12.39
C LEU A 184 9.18 -13.68 -12.29
N PRO A 185 9.57 -14.88 -11.81
CA PRO A 185 8.63 -15.96 -11.54
C PRO A 185 7.57 -15.50 -10.50
N ALA A 186 6.28 -15.76 -10.80
CA ALA A 186 5.17 -15.30 -9.95
C ALA A 186 5.31 -15.74 -8.48
N ALA A 187 5.74 -16.98 -8.22
CA ALA A 187 5.95 -17.49 -6.87
C ALA A 187 7.06 -16.75 -6.11
N GLU A 188 8.15 -16.39 -6.79
CA GLU A 188 9.24 -15.61 -6.21
C GLU A 188 8.77 -14.18 -5.91
N LEU A 189 8.12 -13.52 -6.88
CA LEU A 189 7.61 -12.18 -6.71
C LEU A 189 6.53 -12.13 -5.61
N ALA A 190 5.59 -13.08 -5.59
CA ALA A 190 4.57 -13.18 -4.55
C ALA A 190 5.20 -13.36 -3.15
N THR A 191 6.26 -14.17 -3.05
CA THR A 191 7.01 -14.34 -1.80
C THR A 191 7.55 -13.01 -1.30
N TRP A 192 8.26 -12.28 -2.14
CA TRP A 192 8.84 -10.99 -1.77
C TRP A 192 7.79 -9.90 -1.59
N THR A 193 6.65 -9.97 -2.29
CA THR A 193 5.50 -9.08 -2.06
C THR A 193 4.97 -9.22 -0.63
N VAL A 194 4.78 -10.45 -0.14
CA VAL A 194 4.33 -10.67 1.25
C VAL A 194 5.39 -10.18 2.25
N VAL A 195 6.67 -10.42 1.98
CA VAL A 195 7.75 -9.91 2.85
C VAL A 195 7.76 -8.38 2.86
N ALA A 196 7.67 -7.73 1.70
CA ALA A 196 7.59 -6.26 1.61
C ALA A 196 6.34 -5.70 2.33
N SER A 197 5.19 -6.38 2.20
CA SER A 197 3.97 -6.02 2.95
C SER A 197 4.18 -6.07 4.46
N GLN A 198 4.96 -7.02 4.98
CA GLN A 198 5.31 -7.04 6.41
C GLN A 198 6.06 -5.78 6.83
N PHE A 199 7.01 -5.28 6.02
CA PHE A 199 7.71 -4.03 6.31
C PHE A 199 6.77 -2.82 6.33
N LEU A 200 5.86 -2.71 5.35
CA LEU A 200 4.88 -1.62 5.29
C LEU A 200 3.85 -1.66 6.44
N ASN A 201 3.71 -2.81 7.11
CA ASN A 201 2.81 -2.98 8.25
C ASN A 201 3.51 -2.90 9.62
N LEU A 202 4.83 -2.71 9.65
CA LEU A 202 5.56 -2.52 10.91
C LEU A 202 5.15 -1.20 11.57
N ASP A 203 5.01 -1.23 12.88
CA ASP A 203 4.74 -0.02 13.65
C ASP A 203 5.80 1.07 13.43
N GLU A 204 7.07 0.67 13.25
CA GLU A 204 8.17 1.57 12.94
C GLU A 204 8.01 2.27 11.57
N PHE A 205 7.41 1.62 10.56
CA PHE A 205 7.07 2.27 9.30
C PHE A 205 5.91 3.26 9.45
N LEU A 206 4.92 2.91 10.27
CA LEU A 206 3.71 3.70 10.47
C LEU A 206 3.89 4.89 11.45
N ASN A 207 5.02 4.96 12.13
CA ASN A 207 5.37 6.00 13.10
C ASN A 207 6.71 6.67 12.75
N LYS A 208 6.84 7.94 13.08
CA LYS A 208 8.09 8.75 12.95
C LYS A 208 8.33 9.54 14.24
#